data_82ac961dff5409b97047d53b0849828c
#
_entry.id   82ac961dff5409b97047d53b0849828c
#
_cell.length_a   1.000
_cell.length_b   1.000
_cell.length_c   1.000
_cell.angle_alpha   90.00
_cell.angle_beta   90.00
_cell.angle_gamma   90.00
#
_symmetry.space_group_name_H-M   'P 1'
#
loop_
_entity.id
_entity.type
_entity.pdbx_description
1 polymer ?
#
loop_
_entity_poly.entity_id
_entity_poly.type
_entity_poly.pdbx_seq_one_letter_code
_entity_poly.pdbx_strand_id
1 'polypeptide(L)'
;KSWEIILRNYRSMLSLPNVSSNISPVLQIYSLNRIHEILYLANDLGEEFYAGKPELEWKSIGVDILINTHPPYLDVRNLPIEMRVDAKNRLLEFKEQCNILYEKNWLIKNSVDGIVGYLEQPQLENWKEQLQDFVKMTEVWDKQRNTNFSIVDDDLYQNVRKLVE
;
A
#
# COMPACT_ATOMS: atom_id res chain seq x y z
N LYS A 1 -2.54 7.02 18.02
CA LYS A 1 -3.96 7.23 17.68
C LYS A 1 -4.51 5.94 17.11
N SER A 2 -5.74 5.54 17.49
CA SER A 2 -6.35 4.34 16.92
C SER A 2 -6.78 4.59 15.46
N TRP A 3 -6.84 3.54 14.69
CA TRP A 3 -7.28 3.58 13.28
C TRP A 3 -8.71 4.12 13.16
N GLU A 4 -9.59 3.77 14.10
CA GLU A 4 -10.97 4.26 14.15
C GLU A 4 -11.05 5.79 14.29
N ILE A 5 -10.16 6.40 15.08
CA ILE A 5 -10.10 7.86 15.22
C ILE A 5 -9.67 8.50 13.89
N ILE A 6 -8.70 7.91 13.19
CA ILE A 6 -8.24 8.40 11.89
C ILE A 6 -9.39 8.34 10.89
N LEU A 7 -10.06 7.19 10.76
CA LEU A 7 -11.19 7.03 9.84
C LEU A 7 -12.35 7.94 10.15
N ARG A 8 -12.70 8.10 11.42
CA ARG A 8 -13.76 9.02 11.85
C ARG A 8 -13.45 10.46 11.43
N ASN A 9 -12.23 10.92 11.68
CA ASN A 9 -11.83 12.27 11.30
C ASN A 9 -11.78 12.44 9.78
N TYR A 10 -11.36 11.42 9.05
CA TYR A 10 -11.34 11.41 7.60
C TYR A 10 -12.76 11.50 7.02
N ARG A 11 -13.71 10.70 7.54
CA ARG A 11 -15.14 10.78 7.16
C ARG A 11 -15.73 12.17 7.44
N SER A 12 -15.40 12.76 8.59
CA SER A 12 -15.84 14.13 8.90
C SER A 12 -15.30 15.15 7.91
N MET A 13 -14.09 14.96 7.40
CA MET A 13 -13.52 15.82 6.36
C MET A 13 -14.21 15.62 5.00
N LEU A 14 -14.49 14.36 4.60
CA LEU A 14 -15.16 14.05 3.34
C LEU A 14 -16.60 14.59 3.28
N SER A 15 -17.27 14.78 4.43
CA SER A 15 -18.60 15.38 4.48
C SER A 15 -18.63 16.87 4.17
N LEU A 16 -17.49 17.55 4.12
CA LEU A 16 -17.42 18.98 3.80
C LEU A 16 -17.63 19.23 2.30
N PRO A 17 -18.41 20.27 1.92
CA PRO A 17 -18.87 20.43 0.53
C PRO A 17 -17.75 20.73 -0.48
N ASN A 18 -16.68 21.38 -0.06
CA ASN A 18 -15.60 21.88 -0.95
C ASN A 18 -14.26 21.17 -0.72
N VAL A 19 -14.29 19.92 -0.21
CA VAL A 19 -13.10 19.13 0.03
C VAL A 19 -12.97 18.06 -1.05
N SER A 20 -11.81 17.97 -1.69
CA SER A 20 -11.33 16.78 -2.39
C SER A 20 -10.19 16.17 -1.59
N SER A 21 -10.02 14.86 -1.68
CA SER A 21 -9.06 14.15 -0.85
C SER A 21 -8.27 13.14 -1.65
N ASN A 22 -6.97 13.08 -1.32
CA ASN A 22 -6.09 12.02 -1.78
C ASN A 22 -5.50 11.31 -0.57
N ILE A 23 -5.27 10.01 -0.73
CA ILE A 23 -4.52 9.18 0.21
C ILE A 23 -3.20 8.83 -0.45
N SER A 24 -2.08 9.10 0.21
CA SER A 24 -0.75 8.82 -0.33
C SER A 24 -0.03 7.77 0.53
N PRO A 25 -0.36 6.48 0.36
CA PRO A 25 0.34 5.41 1.05
C PRO A 25 1.72 5.19 0.44
N VAL A 26 2.60 4.58 1.22
CA VAL A 26 3.96 4.26 0.79
C VAL A 26 4.11 2.77 0.57
N LEU A 27 4.51 2.37 -0.63
CA LEU A 27 4.92 1.00 -0.93
C LEU A 27 6.35 0.77 -0.44
N GLN A 28 6.49 -0.17 0.46
CA GLN A 28 7.75 -0.66 1.01
C GLN A 28 7.56 -2.10 1.52
N ILE A 29 8.61 -2.79 1.91
CA ILE A 29 8.50 -4.19 2.38
C ILE A 29 7.42 -4.33 3.46
N TYR A 30 7.36 -3.43 4.45
CA TYR A 30 6.35 -3.48 5.52
C TYR A 30 4.89 -3.37 5.08
N SER A 31 4.62 -2.78 3.92
CA SER A 31 3.25 -2.54 3.44
C SER A 31 2.88 -3.40 2.22
N LEU A 32 3.83 -4.19 1.69
CA LEU A 32 3.67 -4.90 0.42
C LEU A 32 2.36 -5.69 0.34
N ASN A 33 2.12 -6.55 1.31
CA ASN A 33 0.96 -7.47 1.29
C ASN A 33 -0.38 -6.79 1.58
N ARG A 34 -0.35 -5.54 2.04
CA ARG A 34 -1.54 -4.79 2.47
C ARG A 34 -1.80 -3.52 1.67
N ILE A 35 -0.93 -3.17 0.72
CA ILE A 35 -1.04 -1.92 -0.03
C ILE A 35 -2.36 -1.80 -0.81
N HIS A 36 -2.93 -2.93 -1.26
CA HIS A 36 -4.22 -2.99 -1.95
C HIS A 36 -5.40 -2.61 -1.06
N GLU A 37 -5.32 -2.82 0.27
CA GLU A 37 -6.41 -2.52 1.22
C GLU A 37 -6.81 -1.05 1.18
N ILE A 38 -5.84 -0.15 0.94
CA ILE A 38 -6.11 1.29 0.86
C ILE A 38 -6.91 1.67 -0.39
N LEU A 39 -6.75 0.91 -1.46
CA LEU A 39 -7.51 1.11 -2.70
C LEU A 39 -8.98 0.72 -2.50
N TYR A 40 -9.24 -0.42 -1.85
CA TYR A 40 -10.60 -0.83 -1.47
C TYR A 40 -11.23 0.16 -0.49
N LEU A 41 -10.47 0.63 0.51
CA LEU A 41 -10.95 1.67 1.42
C LEU A 41 -11.35 2.96 0.66
N ALA A 42 -10.57 3.38 -0.31
CA ALA A 42 -10.90 4.56 -1.13
C ALA A 42 -12.17 4.34 -1.96
N ASN A 43 -12.35 3.13 -2.50
CA ASN A 43 -13.59 2.75 -3.19
C ASN A 43 -14.79 2.82 -2.26
N ASP A 44 -14.73 2.16 -1.10
CA ASP A 44 -15.84 2.09 -0.14
C ASP A 44 -16.24 3.46 0.38
N LEU A 45 -15.27 4.30 0.69
CA LEU A 45 -15.52 5.69 1.09
C LEU A 45 -16.07 6.53 -0.07
N GLY A 46 -15.61 6.30 -1.29
CA GLY A 46 -16.17 6.95 -2.49
C GLY A 46 -17.65 6.61 -2.66
N GLU A 47 -18.00 5.34 -2.54
CA GLU A 47 -19.39 4.88 -2.56
C GLU A 47 -20.21 5.47 -1.41
N GLU A 48 -19.67 5.45 -0.18
CA GLU A 48 -20.36 6.00 1.02
C GLU A 48 -20.70 7.50 0.86
N PHE A 49 -19.77 8.30 0.32
CA PHE A 49 -19.91 9.76 0.34
C PHE A 49 -20.41 10.36 -0.96
N TYR A 50 -20.18 9.74 -2.12
CA TYR A 50 -20.40 10.36 -3.42
C TYR A 50 -21.39 9.62 -4.31
N ALA A 51 -21.65 8.33 -4.10
CA ALA A 51 -22.59 7.58 -4.92
C ALA A 51 -24.01 8.16 -4.88
N GLY A 52 -24.67 8.20 -6.03
CA GLY A 52 -26.04 8.71 -6.15
C GLY A 52 -26.18 10.23 -6.00
N LYS A 53 -25.08 10.98 -6.01
CA LYS A 53 -25.06 12.44 -5.94
C LYS A 53 -24.52 13.02 -7.24
N PRO A 54 -25.38 13.33 -8.24
CA PRO A 54 -24.93 13.80 -9.55
C PRO A 54 -24.00 15.01 -9.48
N GLU A 55 -24.24 15.92 -8.54
CA GLU A 55 -23.39 17.09 -8.31
C GLU A 55 -21.98 16.77 -7.82
N LEU A 56 -21.77 15.53 -7.35
CA LEU A 56 -20.49 15.03 -6.81
C LEU A 56 -19.88 13.89 -7.68
N GLU A 57 -20.48 13.56 -8.84
CA GLU A 57 -19.97 12.49 -9.72
C GLU A 57 -18.50 12.70 -10.15
N TRP A 58 -18.04 13.94 -10.19
CA TRP A 58 -16.65 14.28 -10.47
C TRP A 58 -15.71 14.07 -9.28
N LYS A 59 -16.26 13.89 -8.08
CA LYS A 59 -15.46 13.64 -6.86
C LYS A 59 -15.16 12.16 -6.75
N SER A 60 -13.93 11.87 -6.44
CA SER A 60 -13.45 10.56 -6.04
C SER A 60 -12.33 10.72 -5.03
N ILE A 61 -12.08 9.69 -4.27
CA ILE A 61 -10.92 9.68 -3.39
C ILE A 61 -9.74 9.18 -4.20
N GLY A 62 -8.78 10.06 -4.46
CA GLY A 62 -7.55 9.70 -5.15
C GLY A 62 -6.65 8.84 -4.26
N VAL A 63 -5.93 7.91 -4.86
CA VAL A 63 -4.85 7.18 -4.19
C VAL A 63 -3.59 7.31 -5.03
N ASP A 64 -2.57 7.93 -4.43
CA ASP A 64 -1.26 8.12 -5.03
C ASP A 64 -0.22 7.30 -4.26
N ILE A 65 0.08 6.10 -4.73
CA ILE A 65 0.99 5.19 -4.04
C ILE A 65 2.44 5.58 -4.34
N LEU A 66 3.13 6.04 -3.32
CA LEU A 66 4.54 6.41 -3.41
C LEU A 66 5.44 5.18 -3.26
N ILE A 67 6.39 5.01 -4.17
CA ILE A 67 7.38 3.93 -4.09
C ILE A 67 8.54 4.40 -3.22
N ASN A 68 8.83 3.65 -2.15
CA ASN A 68 9.94 3.97 -1.26
C ASN A 68 11.18 3.13 -1.60
N THR A 69 12.22 3.81 -2.07
CA THR A 69 13.54 3.21 -2.36
C THR A 69 14.62 3.63 -1.37
N HIS A 70 14.27 4.46 -0.37
CA HIS A 70 15.21 4.94 0.64
C HIS A 70 14.59 4.89 2.05
N PRO A 71 15.30 4.34 3.04
CA PRO A 71 16.59 3.67 2.88
C PRO A 71 16.48 2.39 2.02
N PRO A 72 17.55 1.95 1.33
CA PRO A 72 17.49 0.89 0.32
C PRO A 72 16.93 -0.44 0.81
N TYR A 73 17.09 -0.77 2.08
CA TYR A 73 16.56 -2.00 2.67
C TYR A 73 15.02 -2.05 2.74
N LEU A 74 14.31 -0.95 2.46
CA LEU A 74 12.85 -0.92 2.40
C LEU A 74 12.30 -1.17 0.99
N ASP A 75 13.15 -1.13 -0.03
CA ASP A 75 12.74 -1.35 -1.42
C ASP A 75 12.22 -2.79 -1.62
N VAL A 76 10.99 -2.92 -2.10
CA VAL A 76 10.35 -4.22 -2.34
C VAL A 76 11.08 -5.07 -3.38
N ARG A 77 11.94 -4.48 -4.24
CA ARG A 77 12.75 -5.21 -5.21
C ARG A 77 13.89 -6.01 -4.57
N ASN A 78 14.16 -5.82 -3.28
CA ASN A 78 15.04 -6.72 -2.54
C ASN A 78 14.44 -8.12 -2.36
N LEU A 79 13.11 -8.22 -2.41
CA LEU A 79 12.41 -9.50 -2.31
C LEU A 79 12.48 -10.26 -3.65
N PRO A 80 12.57 -11.60 -3.62
CA PRO A 80 12.37 -12.42 -4.80
C PRO A 80 11.03 -12.11 -5.48
N ILE A 81 10.97 -12.32 -6.80
CA ILE A 81 9.77 -11.98 -7.57
C ILE A 81 8.56 -12.79 -7.10
N GLU A 82 8.78 -14.03 -6.66
CA GLU A 82 7.75 -14.94 -6.15
C GLU A 82 7.05 -14.38 -4.91
N MET A 83 7.78 -13.67 -4.05
CA MET A 83 7.22 -13.02 -2.86
C MET A 83 6.43 -11.74 -3.18
N ARG A 84 6.57 -11.21 -4.40
CA ARG A 84 5.87 -10.01 -4.86
C ARG A 84 4.63 -10.32 -5.69
N VAL A 85 4.49 -11.57 -6.16
CA VAL A 85 3.40 -12.03 -7.04
C VAL A 85 2.03 -11.85 -6.39
N ASP A 86 1.89 -12.20 -5.12
CA ASP A 86 0.60 -12.10 -4.43
C ASP A 86 0.13 -10.65 -4.32
N ALA A 87 1.03 -9.73 -3.97
CA ALA A 87 0.72 -8.32 -3.93
C ALA A 87 0.31 -7.78 -5.32
N LYS A 88 1.04 -8.19 -6.36
CA LYS A 88 0.68 -7.85 -7.75
C LYS A 88 -0.72 -8.38 -8.10
N ASN A 89 -1.00 -9.64 -7.81
CA ASN A 89 -2.29 -10.25 -8.16
C ASN A 89 -3.46 -9.53 -7.46
N ARG A 90 -3.30 -9.14 -6.19
CA ARG A 90 -4.32 -8.36 -5.46
C ARG A 90 -4.57 -6.97 -6.07
N LEU A 91 -3.54 -6.34 -6.63
CA LEU A 91 -3.70 -5.08 -7.37
C LEU A 91 -4.45 -5.27 -8.70
N LEU A 92 -4.16 -6.37 -9.42
CA LEU A 92 -4.88 -6.73 -10.64
C LEU A 92 -6.34 -7.10 -10.34
N GLU A 93 -6.59 -7.82 -9.25
CA GLU A 93 -7.95 -8.13 -8.77
C GLU A 93 -8.73 -6.84 -8.44
N PHE A 94 -8.13 -5.88 -7.75
CA PHE A 94 -8.74 -4.57 -7.53
C PHE A 94 -9.12 -3.89 -8.85
N LYS A 95 -8.22 -3.90 -9.84
CA LYS A 95 -8.47 -3.33 -11.18
C LYS A 95 -9.70 -3.95 -11.85
N GLU A 96 -9.92 -5.25 -11.69
CA GLU A 96 -11.07 -5.96 -12.25
C GLU A 96 -12.35 -5.67 -11.45
N GLN A 97 -12.30 -5.77 -10.12
CA GLN A 97 -13.46 -5.62 -9.25
C GLN A 97 -13.95 -4.18 -9.15
N CYS A 98 -13.02 -3.21 -9.14
CA CYS A 98 -13.30 -1.78 -9.03
C CYS A 98 -13.03 -1.04 -10.35
N ASN A 99 -13.33 -1.67 -11.48
CA ASN A 99 -13.02 -1.17 -12.82
C ASN A 99 -13.54 0.26 -13.05
N ILE A 100 -14.75 0.61 -12.59
CA ILE A 100 -15.31 1.95 -12.76
C ILE A 100 -14.44 3.01 -12.08
N LEU A 101 -14.04 2.77 -10.85
CA LEU A 101 -13.14 3.68 -10.13
C LEU A 101 -11.76 3.75 -10.79
N TYR A 102 -11.20 2.59 -11.14
CA TYR A 102 -9.91 2.49 -11.81
C TYR A 102 -9.87 3.28 -13.13
N GLU A 103 -10.87 3.15 -13.99
CA GLU A 103 -10.89 3.84 -15.27
C GLU A 103 -11.19 5.35 -15.17
N LYS A 104 -11.99 5.78 -14.17
CA LYS A 104 -12.35 7.19 -13.98
C LYS A 104 -11.32 7.98 -13.19
N ASN A 105 -10.54 7.33 -12.33
CA ASN A 105 -9.58 8.01 -11.46
C ASN A 105 -8.13 7.79 -11.95
N TRP A 106 -7.60 8.78 -12.66
CA TRP A 106 -6.26 8.72 -13.25
C TRP A 106 -5.13 8.51 -12.22
N LEU A 107 -5.28 9.03 -10.98
CA LEU A 107 -4.29 8.79 -9.92
C LEU A 107 -4.25 7.32 -9.52
N ILE A 108 -5.42 6.71 -9.30
CA ILE A 108 -5.53 5.28 -8.98
C ILE A 108 -4.97 4.44 -10.13
N LYS A 109 -5.38 4.77 -11.37
CA LYS A 109 -4.90 4.05 -12.55
C LYS A 109 -3.39 4.09 -12.67
N ASN A 110 -2.79 5.28 -12.59
CA ASN A 110 -1.34 5.43 -12.68
C ASN A 110 -0.62 4.76 -11.52
N SER A 111 -1.16 4.84 -10.30
CA SER A 111 -0.58 4.18 -9.13
C SER A 111 -0.61 2.66 -9.28
N VAL A 112 -1.75 2.08 -9.64
CA VAL A 112 -1.88 0.62 -9.78
C VAL A 112 -0.97 0.12 -10.90
N ASP A 113 -1.03 0.72 -12.09
CA ASP A 113 -0.22 0.29 -13.24
C ASP A 113 1.28 0.49 -12.95
N GLY A 114 1.66 1.61 -12.33
CA GLY A 114 3.03 1.89 -11.92
C GLY A 114 3.58 0.88 -10.92
N ILE A 115 2.79 0.52 -9.90
CA ILE A 115 3.18 -0.46 -8.90
C ILE A 115 3.26 -1.87 -9.49
N VAL A 116 2.29 -2.27 -10.32
CA VAL A 116 2.33 -3.57 -11.00
C VAL A 116 3.62 -3.70 -11.80
N GLY A 117 3.96 -2.68 -12.62
CA GLY A 117 5.21 -2.66 -13.38
C GLY A 117 6.46 -2.63 -12.48
N TYR A 118 6.40 -1.97 -11.32
CA TYR A 118 7.52 -1.94 -10.37
C TYR A 118 7.75 -3.30 -9.69
N LEU A 119 6.68 -4.01 -9.35
CA LEU A 119 6.76 -5.34 -8.73
C LEU A 119 7.30 -6.41 -9.70
N GLU A 120 7.23 -6.18 -11.00
CA GLU A 120 7.77 -7.06 -12.05
C GLU A 120 9.25 -6.81 -12.35
N GLN A 121 9.84 -5.71 -11.87
CA GLN A 121 11.24 -5.42 -12.09
C GLN A 121 12.16 -6.50 -11.49
N PRO A 122 13.36 -6.71 -12.05
CA PRO A 122 14.31 -7.69 -11.50
C PRO A 122 14.67 -7.36 -10.05
N GLN A 123 15.03 -8.41 -9.32
CA GLN A 123 15.56 -8.28 -7.96
C GLN A 123 16.87 -7.48 -8.00
N LEU A 124 17.13 -6.68 -6.98
CA LEU A 124 18.35 -5.87 -6.88
C LEU A 124 19.57 -6.78 -6.66
N GLU A 125 20.72 -6.40 -7.21
CA GLU A 125 21.97 -7.21 -7.10
C GLU A 125 22.41 -7.39 -5.64
N ASN A 126 22.28 -6.35 -4.82
CA ASN A 126 22.68 -6.36 -3.40
C ASN A 126 21.53 -6.73 -2.45
N TRP A 127 20.49 -7.39 -2.95
CA TRP A 127 19.26 -7.71 -2.19
C TRP A 127 19.50 -8.41 -0.85
N LYS A 128 20.50 -9.33 -0.82
CA LYS A 128 20.76 -10.12 0.39
C LYS A 128 21.25 -9.25 1.54
N GLU A 129 22.20 -8.34 1.27
CA GLU A 129 22.68 -7.36 2.24
C GLU A 129 21.55 -6.45 2.71
N GLN A 130 20.74 -5.96 1.77
CA GLN A 130 19.59 -5.10 2.08
C GLN A 130 18.52 -5.81 2.94
N LEU A 131 18.24 -7.09 2.69
CA LEU A 131 17.31 -7.85 3.53
C LEU A 131 17.90 -8.17 4.92
N GLN A 132 19.23 -8.35 5.05
CA GLN A 132 19.87 -8.45 6.37
C GLN A 132 19.71 -7.14 7.16
N ASP A 133 19.90 -5.99 6.51
CA ASP A 133 19.65 -4.69 7.13
C ASP A 133 18.17 -4.49 7.48
N PHE A 134 17.25 -4.92 6.61
CA PHE A 134 15.80 -4.90 6.91
C PHE A 134 15.47 -5.67 8.19
N VAL A 135 15.94 -6.92 8.33
CA VAL A 135 15.70 -7.74 9.53
C VAL A 135 16.28 -7.05 10.76
N LYS A 136 17.56 -6.64 10.71
CA LYS A 136 18.24 -5.94 11.81
C LYS A 136 17.51 -4.67 12.24
N MET A 137 17.11 -3.83 11.29
CA MET A 137 16.40 -2.58 11.59
C MET A 137 14.99 -2.83 12.12
N THR A 138 14.31 -3.86 11.62
CA THR A 138 13.00 -4.27 12.15
C THR A 138 13.10 -4.65 13.63
N GLU A 139 14.07 -5.48 13.99
CA GLU A 139 14.29 -5.89 15.39
C GLU A 139 14.62 -4.70 16.30
N VAL A 140 15.44 -3.75 15.82
CA VAL A 140 15.75 -2.51 16.56
C VAL A 140 14.50 -1.67 16.78
N TRP A 141 13.68 -1.47 15.75
CA TRP A 141 12.47 -0.66 15.85
C TRP A 141 11.39 -1.31 16.69
N ASP A 142 11.22 -2.62 16.57
CA ASP A 142 10.28 -3.37 17.41
C ASP A 142 10.65 -3.25 18.89
N LYS A 143 11.93 -3.40 19.21
CA LYS A 143 12.42 -3.21 20.58
C LYS A 143 12.22 -1.77 21.10
N GLN A 144 12.52 -0.77 20.28
CA GLN A 144 12.41 0.64 20.69
C GLN A 144 10.95 1.10 20.86
N ARG A 145 10.03 0.57 20.04
CA ARG A 145 8.62 0.97 20.02
C ARG A 145 7.72 0.03 20.82
N ASN A 146 8.27 -1.02 21.37
CA ASN A 146 7.50 -2.12 21.97
C ASN A 146 6.44 -2.65 21.00
N THR A 147 6.83 -2.87 19.74
CA THR A 147 6.02 -3.44 18.67
C THR A 147 6.55 -4.80 18.27
N ASN A 148 5.85 -5.48 17.39
CA ASN A 148 6.32 -6.73 16.78
C ASN A 148 5.76 -6.82 15.36
N PHE A 149 6.63 -6.66 14.37
CA PHE A 149 6.22 -6.71 12.96
C PHE A 149 5.66 -8.08 12.56
N SER A 150 6.14 -9.17 13.18
CA SER A 150 5.60 -10.51 12.91
C SER A 150 4.09 -10.63 13.24
N ILE A 151 3.56 -9.80 14.15
CA ILE A 151 2.11 -9.75 14.40
C ILE A 151 1.35 -9.14 13.21
N VAL A 152 2.00 -8.26 12.44
CA VAL A 152 1.39 -7.57 11.30
C VAL A 152 1.42 -8.44 10.04
N ASP A 153 2.56 -9.09 9.78
CA ASP A 153 2.79 -9.94 8.62
C ASP A 153 3.86 -11.00 8.93
N ASP A 154 3.46 -12.04 9.67
CA ASP A 154 4.38 -13.09 10.10
C ASP A 154 4.96 -13.86 8.91
N ASP A 155 4.13 -14.20 7.94
CA ASP A 155 4.56 -14.97 6.77
C ASP A 155 5.65 -14.25 5.99
N LEU A 156 5.46 -12.95 5.72
CA LEU A 156 6.46 -12.14 5.03
C LEU A 156 7.75 -12.08 5.86
N TYR A 157 7.66 -11.77 7.16
CA TYR A 157 8.82 -11.61 8.01
C TYR A 157 9.63 -12.89 8.15
N GLN A 158 8.98 -14.03 8.39
CA GLN A 158 9.64 -15.34 8.49
C GLN A 158 10.29 -15.76 7.18
N ASN A 159 9.62 -15.51 6.05
CA ASN A 159 10.19 -15.81 4.75
C ASN A 159 11.42 -14.93 4.45
N VAL A 160 11.39 -13.65 4.78
CA VAL A 160 12.56 -12.78 4.65
C VAL A 160 13.72 -13.26 5.53
N ARG A 161 13.45 -13.63 6.79
CA ARG A 161 14.49 -14.17 7.67
C ARG A 161 15.16 -15.41 7.09
N LYS A 162 14.39 -16.36 6.59
CA LYS A 162 14.93 -17.59 5.94
C LYS A 162 15.82 -17.31 4.73
N LEU A 163 15.57 -16.21 4.01
CA LEU A 163 16.39 -15.83 2.85
C LEU A 163 17.79 -15.31 3.23
N VAL A 164 17.95 -14.81 4.45
CA VAL A 164 19.18 -14.13 4.89
C VAL A 164 19.99 -14.93 5.92
N GLU A 165 19.39 -15.94 6.53
CA GLU A 165 20.06 -16.96 7.33
C GLU A 165 20.91 -17.90 6.45
#